data_0ba35adbe0a25519b760d0e552922ece
#
_entry.id   0ba35adbe0a25519b760d0e552922ece
#
_cell.length_a   1.000
_cell.length_b   1.000
_cell.length_c   1.000
_cell.angle_alpha   90.00
_cell.angle_beta   90.00
_cell.angle_gamma   90.00
#
_symmetry.space_group_name_H-M   'P 1'
#
loop_
_entity.id
_entity.type
_entity.pdbx_description
1 polymer ?
#
loop_
_entity_poly.entity_id
_entity_poly.type
_entity_poly.pdbx_seq_one_letter_code
_entity_poly.pdbx_strand_id
1 'polypeptide(L)'
;MNLQEKDWIALKKWSLFLASALLLAACSNEEAQPAEPEEAEMAVDQQGMTEEGFITQVSGEDILVNNIYFTIPEDVKVQFNDGAETTEGVVRDIRTGMKVSMDYQGPLAESFPMQGEAETITILTDEDSVKQSDALEAFINQEQLSRLIMMGQPIVRDNEIGFLFSNMETGEMSEVRIDLDTHEYTIGGDQSE
;
A
#
# COMPACT_ATOMS: atom_id res chain seq x y z
N MET A 1 63.41 -5.19 3.46
CA MET A 1 64.26 -4.02 3.19
C MET A 1 63.39 -2.82 3.35
N ASN A 2 63.59 -2.23 4.47
CA ASN A 2 63.60 -0.82 4.91
C ASN A 2 62.26 -0.12 5.02
N LEU A 3 61.83 0.11 6.22
CA LEU A 3 62.21 1.19 7.17
C LEU A 3 61.84 2.57 6.61
N GLN A 4 61.15 3.48 7.22
CA GLN A 4 61.15 3.99 8.58
C GLN A 4 60.01 5.00 8.67
N GLU A 5 59.22 4.99 9.71
CA GLU A 5 59.39 5.82 10.91
C GLU A 5 59.60 7.34 10.61
N LYS A 6 58.80 8.23 11.08
CA LYS A 6 58.81 8.80 12.42
C LYS A 6 57.82 9.94 12.53
N ASP A 7 57.03 9.83 13.55
CA ASP A 7 56.88 10.78 14.64
C ASP A 7 57.28 12.23 14.41
N TRP A 8 56.37 13.15 14.72
CA TRP A 8 56.73 14.28 15.54
C TRP A 8 55.56 14.79 16.34
N ILE A 9 55.71 14.48 17.59
CA ILE A 9 55.06 15.04 18.77
C ILE A 9 55.62 16.43 19.06
N ALA A 10 54.85 17.19 19.72
CA ALA A 10 55.21 18.20 20.72
C ALA A 10 55.01 19.68 20.35
N LEU A 11 54.22 20.19 21.12
CA LEU A 11 54.40 20.93 22.38
C LEU A 11 54.41 22.44 22.24
N LYS A 12 53.62 22.99 23.02
CA LYS A 12 53.80 24.03 24.06
C LYS A 12 53.21 25.39 23.71
N LYS A 13 52.24 25.70 24.48
CA LYS A 13 52.25 26.49 25.72
C LYS A 13 52.08 28.00 25.60
N TRP A 14 51.12 28.46 26.40
CA TRP A 14 51.09 29.72 27.18
C TRP A 14 50.78 31.00 26.47
N SER A 15 49.70 31.65 26.79
CA SER A 15 49.75 32.74 27.78
C SER A 15 48.34 33.21 28.16
N LEU A 16 48.14 33.24 29.44
CA LEU A 16 47.13 34.03 30.11
C LEU A 16 47.40 35.55 29.84
N PHE A 17 46.35 36.30 29.58
CA PHE A 17 46.28 37.69 30.00
C PHE A 17 44.88 38.04 30.50
N LEU A 18 44.90 38.58 31.66
CA LEU A 18 43.82 39.02 32.53
C LEU A 18 43.25 40.38 32.06
N ALA A 19 41.95 40.54 32.32
CA ALA A 19 41.26 41.72 32.81
C ALA A 19 41.13 42.94 31.91
N SER A 20 39.88 43.32 31.64
CA SER A 20 39.32 44.59 32.15
C SER A 20 37.83 44.71 31.80
N ALA A 21 37.07 44.93 32.85
CA ALA A 21 35.65 45.32 32.79
C ALA A 21 35.51 46.72 32.23
N LEU A 22 34.55 46.89 31.33
CA LEU A 22 33.92 48.19 31.12
C LEU A 22 32.46 47.95 30.69
N LEU A 23 31.58 48.28 31.63
CA LEU A 23 30.16 48.44 31.42
C LEU A 23 29.91 49.65 30.52
N LEU A 24 29.33 49.41 29.36
CA LEU A 24 28.63 50.41 28.59
C LEU A 24 27.28 49.84 28.20
N ALA A 25 26.27 50.30 28.89
CA ALA A 25 24.89 50.16 28.45
C ALA A 25 24.69 50.95 27.18
N ALA A 26 24.47 50.25 26.11
CA ALA A 26 23.94 50.84 24.87
C ALA A 26 22.67 50.04 24.52
N CYS A 27 21.53 50.68 24.70
CA CYS A 27 20.28 50.23 24.05
C CYS A 27 20.54 50.28 22.53
N SER A 28 20.63 49.19 21.88
CA SER A 28 20.48 49.08 20.46
C SER A 28 19.34 48.12 20.13
N ASN A 29 18.43 48.72 19.44
CA ASN A 29 17.31 48.15 18.71
C ASN A 29 17.69 46.80 18.12
N GLU A 30 17.13 45.74 18.70
CA GLU A 30 17.21 44.41 18.13
C GLU A 30 16.23 44.36 16.95
N GLU A 31 16.78 44.61 15.77
CA GLU A 31 16.12 44.21 14.54
C GLU A 31 15.94 42.69 14.63
N ALA A 32 14.70 42.30 14.80
CA ALA A 32 14.28 40.90 14.74
C ALA A 32 14.68 40.37 13.35
N GLN A 33 15.74 39.60 13.30
CA GLN A 33 16.08 38.78 12.17
C GLN A 33 14.89 37.81 11.99
N PRO A 34 14.29 37.71 10.80
CA PRO A 34 13.25 36.73 10.56
C PRO A 34 13.88 35.36 10.83
N ALA A 35 13.35 34.65 11.81
CA ALA A 35 13.63 33.24 11.96
C ALA A 35 13.25 32.59 10.63
N GLU A 36 14.21 31.97 9.95
CA GLU A 36 13.93 31.02 8.90
C GLU A 36 12.97 29.98 9.51
N PRO A 37 11.86 29.66 8.85
CA PRO A 37 11.04 28.59 9.32
C PRO A 37 11.91 27.34 9.31
N GLU A 38 12.23 26.80 10.49
CA GLU A 38 12.61 25.41 10.60
C GLU A 38 11.49 24.64 9.90
N GLU A 39 11.81 24.10 8.71
CA GLU A 39 11.00 23.08 8.09
C GLU A 39 10.97 21.94 9.13
N ALA A 40 9.94 21.96 9.96
CA ALA A 40 9.57 20.78 10.69
C ALA A 40 9.27 19.74 9.61
N GLU A 41 10.25 18.89 9.32
CA GLU A 41 9.98 17.62 8.70
C GLU A 41 8.92 16.97 9.60
N MET A 42 7.66 17.16 9.21
CA MET A 42 6.60 16.32 9.74
C MET A 42 6.99 14.92 9.29
N ALA A 43 7.57 14.16 10.22
CA ALA A 43 7.64 12.72 10.08
C ALA A 43 6.18 12.30 9.91
N VAL A 44 5.78 12.08 8.67
CA VAL A 44 4.53 11.41 8.35
C VAL A 44 4.71 10.05 9.00
N ASP A 45 3.97 9.83 10.07
CA ASP A 45 3.87 8.53 10.71
C ASP A 45 3.41 7.58 9.60
N GLN A 46 4.35 6.79 9.06
CA GLN A 46 4.07 5.81 8.02
C GLN A 46 3.32 4.65 8.66
N GLN A 47 2.08 4.90 9.06
CA GLN A 47 1.18 3.83 9.46
C GLN A 47 0.90 3.00 8.23
N GLY A 48 1.30 1.74 8.27
CA GLY A 48 0.93 0.77 7.27
C GLY A 48 -0.59 0.77 7.13
N MET A 49 -1.06 0.79 5.91
CA MET A 49 -2.47 0.70 5.57
C MET A 49 -2.78 -0.71 5.13
N THR A 50 -4.03 -1.13 5.30
CA THR A 50 -4.50 -2.45 4.89
C THR A 50 -5.74 -2.29 4.02
N GLU A 51 -5.76 -2.97 2.88
CA GLU A 51 -6.92 -3.11 1.99
C GLU A 51 -7.29 -4.57 1.87
N GLU A 52 -8.51 -4.94 2.21
CA GLU A 52 -9.05 -6.27 1.97
C GLU A 52 -9.92 -6.25 0.71
N GLY A 53 -9.75 -7.23 -0.15
CA GLY A 53 -10.50 -7.29 -1.40
C GLY A 53 -10.17 -8.52 -2.22
N PHE A 54 -10.55 -8.46 -3.49
CA PHE A 54 -10.33 -9.56 -4.43
C PHE A 54 -9.36 -9.15 -5.52
N ILE A 55 -8.47 -10.07 -5.88
CA ILE A 55 -7.62 -9.91 -7.05
C ILE A 55 -8.47 -10.09 -8.30
N THR A 56 -8.64 -9.02 -9.05
CA THR A 56 -9.47 -9.02 -10.26
C THR A 56 -8.66 -9.00 -11.55
N GLN A 57 -7.36 -8.77 -11.45
CA GLN A 57 -6.40 -8.90 -12.55
C GLN A 57 -5.00 -9.17 -11.99
N VAL A 58 -4.25 -10.01 -12.70
CA VAL A 58 -2.79 -10.19 -12.52
C VAL A 58 -2.13 -9.83 -13.85
N SER A 59 -1.22 -8.86 -13.86
CA SER A 59 -0.59 -8.35 -15.09
C SER A 59 0.89 -8.01 -14.83
N GLY A 60 1.80 -8.91 -15.18
CA GLY A 60 3.23 -8.71 -14.95
C GLY A 60 3.56 -8.60 -13.46
N GLU A 61 4.07 -7.43 -13.05
CA GLU A 61 4.42 -7.13 -11.67
C GLU A 61 3.30 -6.40 -10.92
N ASP A 62 2.13 -6.22 -11.55
CA ASP A 62 1.00 -5.52 -10.96
C ASP A 62 -0.19 -6.46 -10.75
N ILE A 63 -0.89 -6.25 -9.63
CA ILE A 63 -2.20 -6.86 -9.37
C ILE A 63 -3.24 -5.79 -9.13
N LEU A 64 -4.45 -6.03 -9.62
CA LEU A 64 -5.60 -5.18 -9.33
C LEU A 64 -6.40 -5.81 -8.22
N VAL A 65 -6.53 -5.09 -7.11
CA VAL A 65 -7.39 -5.48 -5.98
C VAL A 65 -8.47 -4.42 -5.84
N ASN A 66 -9.72 -4.82 -6.01
CA ASN A 66 -10.88 -3.92 -6.07
C ASN A 66 -10.69 -2.83 -7.16
N ASN A 67 -10.26 -1.64 -6.78
CA ASN A 67 -9.99 -0.50 -7.66
C ASN A 67 -8.57 0.08 -7.47
N ILE A 68 -7.65 -0.72 -6.92
CA ILE A 68 -6.27 -0.31 -6.66
C ILE A 68 -5.30 -1.24 -7.38
N TYR A 69 -4.43 -0.68 -8.21
CA TYR A 69 -3.27 -1.40 -8.71
C TYR A 69 -2.16 -1.37 -7.66
N PHE A 70 -1.72 -2.55 -7.26
CA PHE A 70 -0.55 -2.73 -6.42
C PHE A 70 0.60 -3.27 -7.25
N THR A 71 1.69 -2.54 -7.29
CA THR A 71 2.97 -3.07 -7.80
C THR A 71 3.53 -4.04 -6.78
N ILE A 72 4.04 -5.17 -7.25
CA ILE A 72 4.64 -6.24 -6.46
C ILE A 72 6.16 -6.10 -6.52
N PRO A 73 6.83 -5.57 -5.49
CA PRO A 73 8.29 -5.49 -5.46
C PRO A 73 8.93 -6.89 -5.30
N GLU A 74 10.21 -7.01 -5.62
CA GLU A 74 10.94 -8.29 -5.54
C GLU A 74 10.98 -8.88 -4.13
N ASP A 75 10.91 -8.04 -3.10
CA ASP A 75 10.97 -8.40 -1.69
C ASP A 75 9.60 -8.45 -1.01
N VAL A 76 8.50 -8.40 -1.79
CA VAL A 76 7.15 -8.53 -1.25
C VAL A 76 7.00 -9.81 -0.44
N LYS A 77 6.35 -9.70 0.70
CA LYS A 77 5.99 -10.85 1.50
C LYS A 77 4.66 -11.43 1.04
N VAL A 78 4.63 -12.70 0.68
CA VAL A 78 3.39 -13.44 0.37
C VAL A 78 3.14 -14.48 1.45
N GLN A 79 1.91 -14.59 1.91
CA GLN A 79 1.52 -15.56 2.92
C GLN A 79 0.08 -16.00 2.72
N PHE A 80 -0.26 -17.17 3.26
CA PHE A 80 -1.62 -17.69 3.35
C PHE A 80 -2.09 -17.57 4.79
N ASN A 81 -3.38 -17.30 4.98
CA ASN A 81 -4.02 -17.27 6.30
C ASN A 81 -5.38 -17.96 6.22
N ASP A 82 -5.56 -19.03 6.99
CA ASP A 82 -6.82 -19.79 7.07
C ASP A 82 -7.71 -19.38 8.27
N GLY A 83 -7.35 -18.27 8.91
CA GLY A 83 -8.02 -17.77 10.12
C GLY A 83 -7.44 -18.34 11.43
N ALA A 84 -6.64 -19.41 11.38
CA ALA A 84 -5.98 -20.01 12.53
C ALA A 84 -4.45 -19.92 12.45
N GLU A 85 -3.91 -20.17 11.27
CA GLU A 85 -2.47 -20.20 11.01
C GLU A 85 -2.10 -19.33 9.81
N THR A 86 -0.86 -18.85 9.84
CA THR A 86 -0.26 -18.14 8.70
C THR A 86 0.93 -18.94 8.20
N THR A 87 0.95 -19.24 6.90
CA THR A 87 2.01 -19.97 6.25
C THR A 87 2.64 -19.15 5.13
N GLU A 88 3.91 -19.40 4.83
CA GLU A 88 4.63 -18.68 3.78
C GLU A 88 4.14 -19.09 2.39
N GLY A 89 3.98 -18.10 1.52
CA GLY A 89 3.64 -18.25 0.10
C GLY A 89 4.68 -17.61 -0.79
N VAL A 90 4.43 -17.63 -2.08
CA VAL A 90 5.28 -17.00 -3.09
C VAL A 90 4.43 -16.28 -4.14
N VAL A 91 4.99 -15.31 -4.84
CA VAL A 91 4.26 -14.47 -5.84
C VAL A 91 3.54 -15.32 -6.90
N ARG A 92 4.11 -16.46 -7.33
CA ARG A 92 3.47 -17.35 -8.31
C ARG A 92 2.19 -18.04 -7.81
N ASP A 93 1.90 -17.97 -6.52
CA ASP A 93 0.66 -18.52 -5.95
C ASP A 93 -0.53 -17.58 -6.14
N ILE A 94 -0.25 -16.32 -6.48
CA ILE A 94 -1.26 -15.28 -6.67
C ILE A 94 -2.04 -15.53 -7.96
N ARG A 95 -3.38 -15.53 -7.88
CA ARG A 95 -4.28 -15.71 -9.00
C ARG A 95 -5.49 -14.78 -8.93
N THR A 96 -6.07 -14.53 -10.08
CA THR A 96 -7.36 -13.82 -10.20
C THR A 96 -8.46 -14.58 -9.45
N GLY A 97 -9.37 -13.88 -8.82
CA GLY A 97 -10.45 -14.41 -7.99
C GLY A 97 -10.11 -14.49 -6.51
N MET A 98 -8.83 -14.59 -6.15
CA MET A 98 -8.43 -14.76 -4.75
C MET A 98 -8.80 -13.56 -3.87
N LYS A 99 -9.34 -13.85 -2.70
CA LYS A 99 -9.55 -12.87 -1.64
C LYS A 99 -8.25 -12.66 -0.88
N VAL A 100 -7.86 -11.41 -0.70
CA VAL A 100 -6.58 -11.02 -0.10
C VAL A 100 -6.74 -9.87 0.89
N SER A 101 -5.79 -9.77 1.79
CA SER A 101 -5.49 -8.59 2.58
C SER A 101 -4.14 -8.05 2.14
N MET A 102 -4.10 -6.79 1.72
CA MET A 102 -2.93 -6.10 1.19
C MET A 102 -2.43 -5.11 2.22
N ASP A 103 -1.23 -5.33 2.75
CA ASP A 103 -0.56 -4.28 3.52
C ASP A 103 0.31 -3.45 2.58
N TYR A 104 0.23 -2.13 2.72
CA TYR A 104 0.96 -1.18 1.89
C TYR A 104 1.29 0.09 2.66
N GLN A 105 2.28 0.83 2.20
CA GLN A 105 2.58 2.15 2.74
C GLN A 105 1.86 3.21 1.91
N GLY A 106 1.08 4.05 2.59
CA GLY A 106 0.33 5.12 1.93
C GLY A 106 1.19 6.35 1.65
N PRO A 107 0.67 7.38 1.00
CA PRO A 107 -0.67 7.44 0.41
C PRO A 107 -0.72 6.76 -0.96
N LEU A 108 -1.91 6.30 -1.36
CA LEU A 108 -2.17 5.85 -2.73
C LEU A 108 -2.09 7.01 -3.70
N ALA A 109 -1.55 6.77 -4.91
CA ALA A 109 -1.59 7.78 -5.96
C ALA A 109 -3.03 8.04 -6.40
N GLU A 110 -3.39 9.33 -6.50
CA GLU A 110 -4.72 9.78 -6.93
C GLU A 110 -4.87 9.58 -8.44
N SER A 111 -5.27 8.38 -8.84
CA SER A 111 -5.59 7.98 -10.21
C SER A 111 -6.83 7.10 -10.22
N PHE A 112 -7.31 6.70 -11.39
CA PHE A 112 -8.36 5.69 -11.49
C PHE A 112 -7.95 4.61 -12.51
N PRO A 113 -7.74 3.38 -12.08
CA PRO A 113 -7.64 2.91 -10.69
C PRO A 113 -6.53 3.60 -9.89
N MET A 114 -6.65 3.63 -8.57
CA MET A 114 -5.59 4.13 -7.68
C MET A 114 -4.35 3.24 -7.81
N GLN A 115 -3.20 3.71 -7.33
CA GLN A 115 -1.95 2.96 -7.40
C GLN A 115 -1.22 2.99 -6.06
N GLY A 116 -0.64 1.86 -5.69
CA GLY A 116 0.17 1.67 -4.49
C GLY A 116 1.24 0.60 -4.70
N GLU A 117 2.05 0.38 -3.69
CA GLU A 117 3.07 -0.67 -3.66
C GLU A 117 2.78 -1.62 -2.52
N ALA A 118 2.76 -2.91 -2.80
CA ALA A 118 2.48 -3.94 -1.82
C ALA A 118 3.71 -4.21 -0.92
N GLU A 119 3.49 -4.29 0.39
CA GLU A 119 4.50 -4.79 1.35
C GLU A 119 4.25 -6.25 1.71
N THR A 120 2.99 -6.56 2.02
CA THR A 120 2.56 -7.93 2.34
C THR A 120 1.27 -8.24 1.60
N ILE A 121 1.22 -9.41 1.00
CA ILE A 121 0.04 -9.98 0.37
C ILE A 121 -0.37 -11.20 1.19
N THR A 122 -1.48 -11.10 1.90
CA THR A 122 -2.04 -12.21 2.65
C THR A 122 -3.22 -12.80 1.89
N ILE A 123 -3.05 -14.00 1.34
CA ILE A 123 -4.11 -14.77 0.68
C ILE A 123 -4.97 -15.39 1.76
N LEU A 124 -6.25 -15.06 1.77
CA LEU A 124 -7.22 -15.57 2.74
C LEU A 124 -7.74 -16.92 2.28
N THR A 125 -7.54 -17.95 3.12
CA THR A 125 -7.83 -19.36 2.80
C THR A 125 -8.77 -20.01 3.82
N ASP A 126 -9.41 -19.21 4.67
CA ASP A 126 -10.54 -19.69 5.45
C ASP A 126 -11.70 -20.13 4.53
N GLU A 127 -12.61 -20.94 5.04
CA GLU A 127 -13.69 -21.57 4.26
C GLU A 127 -14.54 -20.52 3.51
N ASP A 128 -14.91 -19.43 4.19
CA ASP A 128 -15.75 -18.38 3.59
C ASP A 128 -14.98 -17.61 2.51
N SER A 129 -13.72 -17.29 2.73
CA SER A 129 -12.86 -16.59 1.76
C SER A 129 -12.60 -17.43 0.51
N VAL A 130 -12.37 -18.73 0.66
CA VAL A 130 -12.20 -19.66 -0.47
C VAL A 130 -13.49 -19.73 -1.29
N LYS A 131 -14.64 -19.89 -0.63
CA LYS A 131 -15.94 -19.97 -1.29
C LYS A 131 -16.25 -18.71 -2.11
N GLN A 132 -15.96 -17.53 -1.54
CA GLN A 132 -16.10 -16.25 -2.24
C GLN A 132 -15.13 -16.14 -3.43
N SER A 133 -13.89 -16.58 -3.25
CA SER A 133 -12.86 -16.57 -4.28
C SER A 133 -13.25 -17.45 -5.48
N ASP A 134 -13.72 -18.67 -5.22
CA ASP A 134 -14.13 -19.62 -6.25
C ASP A 134 -15.31 -19.08 -7.07
N ALA A 135 -16.29 -18.46 -6.42
CA ALA A 135 -17.45 -17.88 -7.07
C ALA A 135 -17.05 -16.69 -7.98
N LEU A 136 -16.15 -15.82 -7.49
CA LEU A 136 -15.66 -14.70 -8.27
C LEU A 136 -14.77 -15.14 -9.44
N GLU A 137 -13.88 -16.12 -9.23
CA GLU A 137 -13.06 -16.70 -10.29
C GLU A 137 -13.93 -17.29 -11.41
N ALA A 138 -14.98 -18.06 -11.02
CA ALA A 138 -15.92 -18.62 -11.98
C ALA A 138 -16.61 -17.54 -12.81
N PHE A 139 -17.09 -16.47 -12.20
CA PHE A 139 -17.69 -15.32 -12.88
C PHE A 139 -16.73 -14.64 -13.86
N ILE A 140 -15.52 -14.29 -13.41
CA ILE A 140 -14.51 -13.63 -14.23
C ILE A 140 -14.17 -14.49 -15.47
N ASN A 141 -14.01 -15.80 -15.27
CA ASN A 141 -13.69 -16.73 -16.34
C ASN A 141 -14.86 -16.93 -17.33
N GLN A 142 -16.09 -16.99 -16.83
CA GLN A 142 -17.27 -17.20 -17.67
C GLN A 142 -17.57 -15.97 -18.54
N GLU A 143 -17.43 -14.77 -17.96
CA GLU A 143 -17.59 -13.50 -18.69
C GLU A 143 -16.36 -13.10 -19.50
N GLN A 144 -15.25 -13.85 -19.38
CA GLN A 144 -13.96 -13.57 -20.05
C GLN A 144 -13.43 -12.16 -19.75
N LEU A 145 -13.63 -11.69 -18.54
CA LEU A 145 -13.22 -10.35 -18.13
C LEU A 145 -11.69 -10.28 -18.00
N SER A 146 -11.06 -9.50 -18.87
CA SER A 146 -9.61 -9.26 -18.79
C SER A 146 -9.23 -8.37 -17.61
N ARG A 147 -10.18 -7.52 -17.20
CA ARG A 147 -10.02 -6.59 -16.08
C ARG A 147 -11.39 -6.22 -15.51
N LEU A 148 -11.55 -6.40 -14.22
CA LEU A 148 -12.75 -6.03 -13.49
C LEU A 148 -12.39 -5.04 -12.38
N ILE A 149 -12.95 -3.83 -12.43
CA ILE A 149 -12.75 -2.83 -11.39
C ILE A 149 -13.97 -2.82 -10.50
N MET A 150 -13.79 -3.26 -9.24
CA MET A 150 -14.86 -3.19 -8.24
C MET A 150 -15.00 -1.75 -7.73
N MET A 151 -16.22 -1.25 -7.67
CA MET A 151 -16.55 0.12 -7.28
C MET A 151 -16.90 0.22 -5.79
N GLY A 152 -16.24 -0.56 -4.96
CA GLY A 152 -16.42 -0.62 -3.51
C GLY A 152 -16.25 -2.03 -2.98
N GLN A 153 -16.41 -2.17 -1.68
CA GLN A 153 -16.31 -3.47 -1.02
C GLN A 153 -17.52 -4.36 -1.40
N PRO A 154 -17.28 -5.62 -1.78
CA PRO A 154 -18.35 -6.58 -1.98
C PRO A 154 -19.18 -6.79 -0.72
N ILE A 155 -20.46 -7.06 -0.91
CA ILE A 155 -21.40 -7.35 0.18
C ILE A 155 -21.75 -8.84 0.11
N VAL A 156 -21.49 -9.55 1.20
CA VAL A 156 -21.89 -10.95 1.33
C VAL A 156 -23.13 -11.05 2.22
N ARG A 157 -24.19 -11.62 1.70
CA ARG A 157 -25.45 -11.87 2.43
C ARG A 157 -26.11 -13.16 1.93
N ASP A 158 -26.68 -13.92 2.84
CA ASP A 158 -27.56 -15.06 2.53
C ASP A 158 -26.99 -16.00 1.44
N ASN A 159 -25.70 -16.28 1.52
CA ASN A 159 -24.99 -17.11 0.55
C ASN A 159 -24.79 -16.48 -0.85
N GLU A 160 -24.92 -15.17 -0.97
CA GLU A 160 -24.62 -14.43 -2.19
C GLU A 160 -23.50 -13.40 -1.94
N ILE A 161 -22.64 -13.19 -2.94
CA ILE A 161 -21.73 -12.06 -3.01
C ILE A 161 -22.23 -11.07 -4.06
N GLY A 162 -22.40 -9.82 -3.66
CA GLY A 162 -22.86 -8.74 -4.54
C GLY A 162 -21.82 -7.61 -4.60
N PHE A 163 -21.59 -7.06 -5.78
CA PHE A 163 -20.71 -5.93 -5.98
C PHE A 163 -21.10 -5.12 -7.22
N LEU A 164 -20.67 -3.85 -7.21
CA LEU A 164 -20.68 -3.01 -8.39
C LEU A 164 -19.33 -3.09 -9.10
N PHE A 165 -19.35 -3.20 -10.42
CA PHE A 165 -18.13 -3.13 -11.21
C PHE A 165 -18.26 -2.19 -12.39
N SER A 166 -17.13 -1.64 -12.82
CA SER A 166 -17.04 -0.89 -14.07
C SER A 166 -16.41 -1.77 -15.15
N ASN A 167 -17.12 -1.90 -16.26
CA ASN A 167 -16.56 -2.48 -17.46
C ASN A 167 -15.73 -1.39 -18.17
N MET A 168 -14.41 -1.56 -18.17
CA MET A 168 -13.48 -0.56 -18.73
C MET A 168 -13.54 -0.48 -20.26
N GLU A 169 -14.13 -1.46 -20.93
CA GLU A 169 -14.25 -1.46 -22.38
C GLU A 169 -15.47 -0.65 -22.85
N THR A 170 -16.59 -0.75 -22.09
CA THR A 170 -17.83 -0.04 -22.43
C THR A 170 -18.04 1.23 -21.60
N GLY A 171 -17.38 1.36 -20.46
CA GLY A 171 -17.59 2.44 -19.48
C GLY A 171 -18.88 2.29 -18.68
N GLU A 172 -19.57 1.17 -18.79
CA GLU A 172 -20.81 0.90 -18.08
C GLU A 172 -20.54 0.36 -16.68
N MET A 173 -21.38 0.77 -15.73
CA MET A 173 -21.41 0.19 -14.38
C MET A 173 -22.54 -0.82 -14.28
N SER A 174 -22.24 -1.96 -13.70
CA SER A 174 -23.21 -3.04 -13.51
C SER A 174 -23.13 -3.59 -12.09
N GLU A 175 -24.27 -4.00 -11.55
CA GLU A 175 -24.33 -4.77 -10.32
C GLU A 175 -24.26 -6.26 -10.69
N VAL A 176 -23.44 -7.00 -9.93
CA VAL A 176 -23.39 -8.46 -10.02
C VAL A 176 -23.78 -9.05 -8.70
N ARG A 177 -24.54 -10.15 -8.74
CA ARG A 177 -24.82 -11.03 -7.61
C ARG A 177 -24.52 -12.45 -8.01
N ILE A 178 -23.72 -13.13 -7.20
CA ILE A 178 -23.28 -14.50 -7.47
C ILE A 178 -23.66 -15.36 -6.25
N ASP A 179 -24.37 -16.46 -6.50
CA ASP A 179 -24.62 -17.49 -5.48
C ASP A 179 -23.33 -18.26 -5.20
N LEU A 180 -22.95 -18.31 -3.93
CA LEU A 180 -21.68 -18.86 -3.49
C LEU A 180 -21.60 -20.40 -3.56
N ASP A 181 -22.73 -21.11 -3.65
CA ASP A 181 -22.76 -22.56 -3.75
C ASP A 181 -22.83 -23.04 -5.21
N THR A 182 -23.64 -22.37 -6.02
CA THR A 182 -23.90 -22.79 -7.41
C THR A 182 -23.05 -22.03 -8.42
N HIS A 183 -22.48 -20.90 -8.06
CA HIS A 183 -21.81 -19.93 -8.90
C HIS A 183 -22.71 -19.37 -10.03
N GLU A 184 -24.03 -19.56 -9.91
CA GLU A 184 -24.96 -18.85 -10.76
C GLU A 184 -24.97 -17.37 -10.45
N TYR A 185 -25.06 -16.52 -11.46
CA TYR A 185 -24.99 -15.07 -11.24
C TYR A 185 -26.02 -14.32 -12.08
N THR A 186 -26.29 -13.11 -11.65
CA THR A 186 -27.10 -12.14 -12.37
C THR A 186 -26.29 -10.86 -12.53
N ILE A 187 -26.35 -10.27 -13.73
CA ILE A 187 -25.82 -8.94 -14.01
C ILE A 187 -27.02 -8.01 -14.15
N GLY A 188 -27.13 -7.05 -13.22
CA GLY A 188 -28.11 -6.00 -13.26
C GLY A 188 -27.46 -4.71 -13.78
N GLY A 189 -28.01 -4.11 -14.81
CA GLY A 189 -27.72 -2.75 -15.22
C GLY A 189 -28.96 -1.91 -15.09
N ASP A 190 -28.81 -0.61 -15.04
CA ASP A 190 -29.88 0.35 -14.93
C ASP A 190 -30.99 0.04 -15.97
N GLN A 191 -32.08 -0.54 -15.49
CA GLN A 191 -33.31 -0.66 -16.26
C GLN A 191 -33.97 0.73 -16.22
N SER A 192 -33.33 1.71 -16.85
CA SER A 192 -34.03 2.97 -17.13
C SER A 192 -35.12 2.73 -18.15
N GLU A 193 -36.33 2.46 -17.66
CA GLU A 193 -37.54 2.68 -18.45
C GLU A 193 -37.84 4.18 -18.60
#